data_6dd62a384104bd3d06fd54e717bb0ac5
#
_entry.id   6dd62a384104bd3d06fd54e717bb0ac5
#
_cell.length_a   1.000
_cell.length_b   1.000
_cell.length_c   1.000
_cell.angle_alpha   90.00
_cell.angle_beta   90.00
_cell.angle_gamma   90.00
#
_symmetry.space_group_name_H-M   'P 1'
#
loop_
_entity.id
_entity.type
_entity.pdbx_description
1 polymer ?
#
loop_
_entity_poly.entity_id
_entity_poly.type
_entity_poly.pdbx_seq_one_letter_code
_entity_poly.pdbx_strand_id
1 'polypeptide(L)'
;TDVATVKKNTQVRYQGGVKSPVLAELKKKDEVTVVESEQNWKKVRTADGVIGYVKNKALKNEEKKNITRKFEEQDYSNITKDYTINMAWHNVTNQDANNAVAQRIAQTKGLTTLAPTWIHVADTNGNISSIASADYVSYAHKQNVEVWMTVRDFDGGISSEKESYELLSYTSRRETLITQLIAEALRVGVDGINVDFEKISDKCGEHYIEFIRELSVKCRQNGLVLSVDNYVPKSFNTQYDRKEQGIVADYVVIMGYDEYYAGSPEA
;
A
#
# COMPACT_ATOMS: atom_id res chain seq x y z
N THR A 1 0.73 29.14 2.34
CA THR A 1 0.78 28.96 3.80
C THR A 1 0.85 30.31 4.46
N ASP A 2 -0.04 30.55 5.42
CA ASP A 2 -0.01 31.76 6.23
C ASP A 2 1.02 31.59 7.36
N VAL A 3 1.93 32.54 7.50
CA VAL A 3 2.97 32.55 8.53
C VAL A 3 2.88 33.81 9.38
N ALA A 4 3.31 33.71 10.63
CA ALA A 4 3.38 34.83 11.53
C ALA A 4 4.66 34.80 12.36
N THR A 5 5.16 35.98 12.75
CA THR A 5 6.34 36.09 13.60
C THR A 5 5.93 36.34 15.06
N VAL A 6 6.61 35.66 15.97
CA VAL A 6 6.41 35.83 17.41
C VAL A 6 6.98 37.19 17.85
N LYS A 7 6.11 38.07 18.41
CA LYS A 7 6.44 39.43 18.84
C LYS A 7 7.24 39.46 20.15
N LYS A 8 6.96 38.53 21.06
CA LYS A 8 7.60 38.34 22.37
C LYS A 8 7.50 36.90 22.80
N ASN A 9 8.36 36.45 23.68
CA ASN A 9 8.29 35.09 24.22
C ASN A 9 6.87 34.73 24.66
N THR A 10 6.39 33.60 24.23
CA THR A 10 5.02 33.16 24.45
C THR A 10 4.94 31.64 24.49
N GLN A 11 3.78 31.13 24.85
CA GLN A 11 3.54 29.68 24.98
C GLN A 11 2.55 29.21 23.94
N VAL A 12 2.83 28.03 23.38
CA VAL A 12 1.86 27.25 22.60
C VAL A 12 1.09 26.38 23.56
N ARG A 13 -0.24 26.48 23.53
CA ARG A 13 -1.12 25.77 24.45
C ARG A 13 -2.00 24.76 23.73
N TYR A 14 -2.45 23.74 24.46
CA TYR A 14 -3.30 22.70 23.90
C TYR A 14 -4.64 23.25 23.35
N GLN A 15 -5.22 24.23 24.03
CA GLN A 15 -6.45 24.93 23.62
C GLN A 15 -6.31 26.44 23.80
N GLY A 16 -7.20 27.23 23.21
CA GLY A 16 -7.29 28.67 23.30
C GLY A 16 -7.69 29.17 24.69
N GLY A 17 -6.82 29.01 25.70
CA GLY A 17 -7.09 29.38 27.09
C GLY A 17 -5.82 29.53 27.92
N VAL A 18 -5.78 30.56 28.82
CA VAL A 18 -4.61 30.83 29.67
C VAL A 18 -4.32 29.70 30.69
N LYS A 19 -5.33 28.89 31.02
CA LYS A 19 -5.22 27.74 31.94
C LYS A 19 -4.97 26.44 31.20
N SER A 20 -5.00 26.44 29.87
CA SER A 20 -4.75 25.25 29.06
C SER A 20 -3.30 24.79 29.19
N PRO A 21 -3.00 23.48 29.15
CA PRO A 21 -1.63 22.96 29.23
C PRO A 21 -0.71 23.59 28.18
N VAL A 22 0.55 23.81 28.57
CA VAL A 22 1.60 24.32 27.67
C VAL A 22 2.20 23.14 26.94
N LEU A 23 2.25 23.24 25.60
CA LEU A 23 2.83 22.23 24.73
C LEU A 23 4.26 22.57 24.31
N ALA A 24 4.53 23.87 24.08
CA ALA A 24 5.84 24.37 23.68
C ALA A 24 6.02 25.82 24.07
N GLU A 25 7.26 26.28 24.10
CA GLU A 25 7.59 27.69 24.29
C GLU A 25 8.18 28.27 22.99
N LEU A 26 7.75 29.49 22.68
CA LEU A 26 8.23 30.22 21.53
C LEU A 26 9.01 31.45 22.00
N LYS A 27 10.12 31.73 21.34
CA LYS A 27 10.95 32.91 21.57
C LYS A 27 10.56 34.05 20.64
N LYS A 28 10.89 35.26 21.03
CA LYS A 28 10.76 36.43 20.15
C LYS A 28 11.51 36.18 18.85
N LYS A 29 10.86 36.46 17.72
CA LYS A 29 11.31 36.29 16.33
C LYS A 29 11.11 34.87 15.77
N ASP A 30 10.70 33.89 16.57
CA ASP A 30 10.31 32.60 16.00
C ASP A 30 9.21 32.79 14.94
N GLU A 31 9.23 31.99 13.90
CA GLU A 31 8.19 31.95 12.88
C GLU A 31 7.28 30.77 13.13
N VAL A 32 5.99 30.96 12.96
CA VAL A 32 4.99 29.89 13.07
C VAL A 32 4.08 29.90 11.86
N THR A 33 3.63 28.72 11.46
CA THR A 33 2.57 28.58 10.46
C THR A 33 1.22 28.77 11.13
N VAL A 34 0.40 29.65 10.59
CA VAL A 34 -0.98 29.85 11.06
C VAL A 34 -1.87 28.81 10.37
N VAL A 35 -2.49 27.95 11.16
CA VAL A 35 -3.38 26.87 10.69
C VAL A 35 -4.83 27.35 10.69
N GLU A 36 -5.23 28.08 11.77
CA GLU A 36 -6.59 28.54 11.98
C GLU A 36 -6.58 29.82 12.80
N SER A 37 -7.54 30.72 12.57
CA SER A 37 -7.67 31.98 13.31
C SER A 37 -8.99 32.01 14.06
N GLU A 38 -8.89 32.21 15.38
CA GLU A 38 -10.01 32.47 16.29
C GLU A 38 -9.99 33.89 16.82
N GLN A 39 -11.05 34.29 17.52
CA GLN A 39 -11.22 35.69 17.96
C GLN A 39 -10.02 36.22 18.76
N ASN A 40 -9.46 35.44 19.70
CA ASN A 40 -8.36 35.86 20.58
C ASN A 40 -7.10 35.00 20.48
N TRP A 41 -7.19 33.90 19.75
CA TRP A 41 -6.15 32.86 19.63
C TRP A 41 -5.96 32.48 18.17
N LYS A 42 -4.77 32.01 17.85
CA LYS A 42 -4.49 31.32 16.57
C LYS A 42 -3.97 29.95 16.85
N LYS A 43 -4.51 28.98 16.13
CA LYS A 43 -3.94 27.66 16.04
C LYS A 43 -2.73 27.74 15.13
N VAL A 44 -1.59 27.37 15.63
CA VAL A 44 -0.32 27.49 14.90
C VAL A 44 0.42 26.17 14.90
N ARG A 45 1.31 26.00 13.93
CA ARG A 45 2.31 24.93 13.89
C ARG A 45 3.68 25.58 14.07
N THR A 46 4.47 25.09 15.02
CA THR A 46 5.87 25.48 15.26
C THR A 46 6.80 24.87 14.22
N ALA A 47 8.05 25.31 14.17
CA ALA A 47 9.09 24.72 13.32
C ALA A 47 9.31 23.22 13.64
N ASP A 48 9.19 22.84 14.90
CA ASP A 48 9.33 21.46 15.39
C ASP A 48 8.07 20.61 15.19
N GLY A 49 7.03 21.17 14.52
CA GLY A 49 5.80 20.45 14.20
C GLY A 49 4.73 20.43 15.31
N VAL A 50 4.96 21.06 16.46
CA VAL A 50 3.96 21.15 17.53
C VAL A 50 2.78 22.01 17.07
N ILE A 51 1.56 21.49 17.18
CA ILE A 51 0.33 22.20 16.84
C ILE A 51 -0.39 22.59 18.14
N GLY A 52 -0.75 23.87 18.26
CA GLY A 52 -1.46 24.39 19.42
C GLY A 52 -1.82 25.86 19.27
N TYR A 53 -2.23 26.50 20.34
CA TYR A 53 -2.82 27.83 20.33
C TYR A 53 -1.89 28.88 20.95
N VAL A 54 -1.77 30.01 20.25
CA VAL A 54 -1.02 31.19 20.68
C VAL A 54 -1.95 32.41 20.68
N LYS A 55 -1.82 33.29 21.66
CA LYS A 55 -2.60 34.54 21.68
C LYS A 55 -2.29 35.42 20.47
N ASN A 56 -3.33 35.94 19.80
CA ASN A 56 -3.19 36.83 18.64
C ASN A 56 -2.21 37.99 18.91
N LYS A 57 -2.28 38.60 20.09
CA LYS A 57 -1.40 39.73 20.47
C LYS A 57 0.08 39.39 20.60
N ALA A 58 0.42 38.08 20.66
CA ALA A 58 1.81 37.62 20.71
C ALA A 58 2.43 37.43 19.30
N LEU A 59 1.61 37.53 18.26
CA LEU A 59 2.02 37.35 16.86
C LEU A 59 1.99 38.72 16.13
N LYS A 60 2.76 38.84 15.06
CA LYS A 60 2.84 39.99 14.15
C LYS A 60 3.28 39.56 12.76
N ASN A 61 3.24 40.47 11.80
CA ASN A 61 3.72 40.26 10.42
C ASN A 61 3.15 38.99 9.80
N GLU A 62 1.82 38.90 9.78
CA GLU A 62 1.15 37.81 9.07
C GLU A 62 1.28 38.04 7.58
N GLU A 63 1.81 37.05 6.89
CA GLU A 63 1.99 37.07 5.44
C GLU A 63 1.76 35.68 4.83
N LYS A 64 1.39 35.69 3.57
CA LYS A 64 1.33 34.42 2.78
C LYS A 64 2.69 34.12 2.21
N LYS A 65 3.29 33.01 2.61
CA LYS A 65 4.54 32.48 2.03
C LYS A 65 4.25 31.27 1.15
N ASN A 66 4.86 31.24 -0.02
CA ASN A 66 5.01 30.01 -0.77
C ASN A 66 6.18 29.24 -0.17
N ILE A 67 5.85 28.17 0.55
CA ILE A 67 6.85 27.24 1.07
C ILE A 67 7.01 26.13 0.04
N THR A 68 8.11 26.17 -0.69
CA THR A 68 8.51 25.09 -1.59
C THR A 68 9.60 24.27 -0.94
N ARG A 69 9.42 22.96 -0.90
CA ARG A 69 10.51 22.04 -0.56
C ARG A 69 11.17 21.60 -1.86
N LYS A 70 12.47 21.75 -1.95
CA LYS A 70 13.24 21.01 -2.96
C LYS A 70 13.38 19.59 -2.45
N PHE A 71 12.85 18.65 -3.17
CA PHE A 71 13.11 17.23 -2.98
C PHE A 71 13.52 16.66 -4.34
N GLU A 72 14.37 15.68 -4.33
CA GLU A 72 14.63 14.90 -5.54
C GLU A 72 13.40 14.05 -5.79
N GLU A 73 12.76 14.29 -6.91
CA GLU A 73 11.66 13.46 -7.38
C GLU A 73 12.23 12.07 -7.64
N GLN A 74 11.73 11.06 -6.92
CA GLN A 74 12.15 9.69 -7.18
C GLN A 74 11.55 9.27 -8.52
N ASP A 75 12.40 8.74 -9.38
CA ASP A 75 11.96 8.14 -10.63
C ASP A 75 11.20 6.84 -10.30
N TYR A 76 9.89 6.89 -10.46
CA TYR A 76 9.00 5.73 -10.31
C TYR A 76 8.87 5.01 -11.65
N SER A 77 9.98 4.50 -12.17
CA SER A 77 9.92 3.63 -13.34
C SER A 77 9.37 2.26 -12.95
N ASN A 78 8.35 1.81 -13.66
CA ASN A 78 7.79 0.46 -13.50
C ASN A 78 8.79 -0.57 -14.01
N ILE A 79 8.80 -1.76 -13.39
CA ILE A 79 9.56 -2.91 -13.87
C ILE A 79 8.80 -3.50 -15.06
N THR A 80 9.26 -3.22 -16.27
CA THR A 80 8.66 -3.74 -17.50
C THR A 80 9.50 -4.87 -18.07
N LYS A 81 8.83 -5.88 -18.63
CA LYS A 81 9.48 -6.98 -19.34
C LYS A 81 9.56 -6.65 -20.85
N ASP A 82 10.63 -7.07 -21.47
CA ASP A 82 10.87 -6.91 -22.92
C ASP A 82 10.23 -8.02 -23.77
N TYR A 83 9.46 -8.89 -23.13
CA TYR A 83 8.72 -9.98 -23.76
C TYR A 83 7.22 -9.96 -23.37
N THR A 84 6.40 -10.62 -24.17
CA THR A 84 4.97 -10.79 -23.83
C THR A 84 4.81 -11.75 -22.67
N ILE A 85 4.20 -11.26 -21.59
CA ILE A 85 3.91 -12.06 -20.41
C ILE A 85 2.76 -13.02 -20.75
N ASN A 86 3.01 -14.32 -20.55
CA ASN A 86 2.02 -15.37 -20.55
C ASN A 86 2.04 -15.98 -19.15
N MET A 87 1.12 -15.51 -18.28
CA MET A 87 1.03 -15.89 -16.87
C MET A 87 -0.08 -16.91 -16.64
N ALA A 88 0.18 -17.83 -15.74
CA ALA A 88 -0.84 -18.76 -15.24
C ALA A 88 -0.82 -18.79 -13.71
N TRP A 89 -2.00 -18.71 -13.08
CA TRP A 89 -2.14 -19.03 -11.67
C TRP A 89 -2.03 -20.52 -11.46
N HIS A 90 -1.21 -20.93 -10.50
CA HIS A 90 -1.12 -22.31 -10.05
C HIS A 90 -1.78 -22.43 -8.68
N ASN A 91 -2.96 -23.03 -8.62
CA ASN A 91 -3.64 -23.27 -7.36
C ASN A 91 -2.88 -24.33 -6.54
N VAL A 92 -2.10 -23.86 -5.58
CA VAL A 92 -1.32 -24.68 -4.65
C VAL A 92 -2.05 -24.70 -3.31
N THR A 93 -2.60 -25.85 -2.92
CA THR A 93 -3.47 -25.98 -1.75
C THR A 93 -2.78 -26.44 -0.49
N ASN A 94 -1.58 -27.02 -0.62
CA ASN A 94 -0.76 -27.51 0.50
C ASN A 94 0.71 -27.61 0.07
N GLN A 95 1.61 -27.88 1.03
CA GLN A 95 3.04 -27.97 0.76
C GLN A 95 3.41 -29.02 -0.31
N ASP A 96 2.74 -30.18 -0.29
CA ASP A 96 3.02 -31.27 -1.23
C ASP A 96 2.61 -30.91 -2.67
N ALA A 97 1.59 -30.07 -2.84
CA ALA A 97 1.13 -29.64 -4.15
C ALA A 97 2.19 -28.82 -4.92
N ASN A 98 3.20 -28.28 -4.25
CA ASN A 98 4.36 -27.65 -4.89
C ASN A 98 5.11 -28.60 -5.84
N ASN A 99 5.11 -29.91 -5.55
CA ASN A 99 5.79 -30.91 -6.37
C ASN A 99 5.18 -31.04 -7.78
N ALA A 100 3.97 -30.52 -8.00
CA ALA A 100 3.33 -30.54 -9.32
C ALA A 100 3.91 -29.56 -10.33
N VAL A 101 4.81 -28.64 -9.92
CA VAL A 101 5.36 -27.58 -10.80
C VAL A 101 5.94 -28.12 -12.09
N ALA A 102 6.69 -29.21 -12.03
CA ALA A 102 7.30 -29.84 -13.20
C ALA A 102 6.24 -30.30 -14.22
N GLN A 103 5.19 -30.97 -13.74
CA GLN A 103 4.08 -31.43 -14.58
C GLN A 103 3.33 -30.21 -15.18
N ARG A 104 3.07 -29.17 -14.40
CA ARG A 104 2.35 -27.97 -14.88
C ARG A 104 3.12 -27.27 -15.98
N ILE A 105 4.40 -27.03 -15.80
CA ILE A 105 5.25 -26.40 -16.83
C ILE A 105 5.29 -27.27 -18.09
N ALA A 106 5.47 -28.60 -17.96
CA ALA A 106 5.52 -29.52 -19.10
C ALA A 106 4.20 -29.54 -19.91
N GLN A 107 3.08 -29.23 -19.30
CA GLN A 107 1.76 -29.19 -19.95
C GLN A 107 1.43 -27.84 -20.62
N THR A 108 2.27 -26.83 -20.45
CA THR A 108 2.06 -25.50 -21.02
C THR A 108 2.98 -25.22 -22.19
N LYS A 109 2.57 -24.29 -23.07
CA LYS A 109 3.41 -23.78 -24.14
C LYS A 109 3.50 -22.26 -24.04
N GLY A 110 4.72 -21.74 -24.13
CA GLY A 110 4.96 -20.31 -24.10
C GLY A 110 4.71 -19.66 -22.75
N LEU A 111 4.62 -20.43 -21.68
CA LEU A 111 4.50 -19.92 -20.32
C LEU A 111 5.76 -19.12 -19.96
N THR A 112 5.59 -17.91 -19.48
CA THR A 112 6.69 -17.04 -19.03
C THR A 112 6.66 -16.81 -17.52
N THR A 113 5.50 -16.93 -16.90
CA THR A 113 5.30 -16.59 -15.50
C THR A 113 4.31 -17.53 -14.84
N LEU A 114 4.65 -18.03 -13.66
CA LEU A 114 3.73 -18.76 -12.77
C LEU A 114 3.41 -17.91 -11.55
N ALA A 115 2.13 -17.82 -11.20
CA ALA A 115 1.63 -17.16 -10.00
C ALA A 115 1.03 -18.22 -9.04
N PRO A 116 1.86 -18.86 -8.19
CA PRO A 116 1.36 -19.86 -7.25
C PRO A 116 0.63 -19.20 -6.08
N THR A 117 -0.51 -19.76 -5.70
CA THR A 117 -1.39 -19.24 -4.64
C THR A 117 -0.86 -19.61 -3.25
N TRP A 118 0.30 -19.08 -2.88
CA TRP A 118 1.05 -19.51 -1.71
C TRP A 118 0.72 -18.80 -0.42
N ILE A 119 0.31 -17.53 -0.52
CA ILE A 119 0.22 -16.67 0.65
C ILE A 119 -1.23 -16.33 0.95
N HIS A 120 -1.61 -16.54 2.20
CA HIS A 120 -2.86 -16.01 2.76
C HIS A 120 -2.56 -15.01 3.85
N VAL A 121 -3.37 -13.96 3.93
CA VAL A 121 -3.38 -13.11 5.12
C VAL A 121 -3.96 -13.91 6.27
N ALA A 122 -3.18 -14.09 7.34
CA ALA A 122 -3.53 -14.98 8.44
C ALA A 122 -4.42 -14.32 9.50
N ASP A 123 -4.33 -12.99 9.62
CA ASP A 123 -5.13 -12.21 10.58
C ASP A 123 -5.17 -10.72 10.22
N THR A 124 -5.98 -9.96 10.96
CA THR A 124 -6.11 -8.50 10.79
C THR A 124 -4.92 -7.70 11.33
N ASN A 125 -3.90 -8.33 11.91
CA ASN A 125 -2.67 -7.66 12.34
C ASN A 125 -1.58 -7.63 11.25
N GLY A 126 -1.85 -8.25 10.09
CA GLY A 126 -0.94 -8.30 8.96
C GLY A 126 -0.01 -9.49 8.95
N ASN A 127 -0.27 -10.52 9.75
CA ASN A 127 0.46 -11.77 9.67
C ASN A 127 0.07 -12.56 8.42
N ILE A 128 1.02 -13.32 7.88
CA ILE A 128 0.79 -14.19 6.73
C ILE A 128 0.92 -15.66 7.09
N SER A 129 0.25 -16.51 6.32
CA SER A 129 0.51 -17.95 6.24
C SER A 129 1.08 -18.26 4.87
N SER A 130 2.15 -19.03 4.82
CA SER A 130 2.88 -19.33 3.59
C SER A 130 3.13 -20.82 3.42
N ILE A 131 2.95 -21.29 2.18
CA ILE A 131 3.37 -22.61 1.71
C ILE A 131 4.38 -22.48 0.57
N ALA A 132 5.07 -21.35 0.46
CA ALA A 132 6.02 -21.08 -0.59
C ALA A 132 7.25 -22.00 -0.53
N SER A 133 7.74 -22.39 -1.71
CA SER A 133 8.81 -23.36 -1.89
C SER A 133 9.95 -22.80 -2.76
N ALA A 134 11.15 -22.73 -2.18
CA ALA A 134 12.35 -22.36 -2.93
C ALA A 134 12.72 -23.38 -4.02
N ASP A 135 12.43 -24.66 -3.79
CA ASP A 135 12.66 -25.71 -4.80
C ASP A 135 11.74 -25.53 -6.02
N TYR A 136 10.49 -25.11 -5.79
CA TYR A 136 9.57 -24.74 -6.87
C TYR A 136 10.13 -23.60 -7.72
N VAL A 137 10.57 -22.51 -7.07
CA VAL A 137 11.18 -21.36 -7.76
C VAL A 137 12.42 -21.78 -8.53
N SER A 138 13.32 -22.53 -7.89
CA SER A 138 14.53 -23.05 -8.53
C SER A 138 14.23 -23.92 -9.76
N TYR A 139 13.17 -24.72 -9.70
CA TYR A 139 12.74 -25.54 -10.86
C TYR A 139 12.20 -24.64 -11.98
N ALA A 140 11.31 -23.69 -11.66
CA ALA A 140 10.72 -22.78 -12.65
C ALA A 140 11.80 -21.97 -13.37
N HIS A 141 12.76 -21.40 -12.62
CA HIS A 141 13.88 -20.65 -13.19
C HIS A 141 14.74 -21.47 -14.16
N LYS A 142 14.99 -22.76 -13.87
CA LYS A 142 15.68 -23.66 -14.80
C LYS A 142 14.93 -23.87 -16.12
N GLN A 143 13.63 -23.60 -16.14
CA GLN A 143 12.78 -23.66 -17.35
C GLN A 143 12.56 -22.27 -17.96
N ASN A 144 13.26 -21.23 -17.51
CA ASN A 144 13.08 -19.83 -17.88
C ASN A 144 11.66 -19.30 -17.62
N VAL A 145 11.05 -19.74 -16.53
CA VAL A 145 9.73 -19.28 -16.07
C VAL A 145 9.91 -18.50 -14.78
N GLU A 146 9.45 -17.25 -14.77
CA GLU A 146 9.42 -16.42 -13.56
C GLU A 146 8.33 -16.90 -12.59
N VAL A 147 8.51 -16.58 -11.32
CA VAL A 147 7.52 -16.90 -10.28
C VAL A 147 7.11 -15.62 -9.55
N TRP A 148 5.82 -15.27 -9.63
CA TRP A 148 5.22 -14.16 -8.91
C TRP A 148 4.27 -14.75 -7.85
N MET A 149 4.69 -14.75 -6.58
CA MET A 149 3.89 -15.36 -5.52
C MET A 149 2.58 -14.59 -5.30
N THR A 150 1.45 -15.31 -5.32
CA THR A 150 0.13 -14.71 -5.08
C THR A 150 -0.17 -14.62 -3.61
N VAL A 151 -0.62 -13.43 -3.15
CA VAL A 151 -1.17 -13.16 -1.82
C VAL A 151 -2.66 -12.87 -1.91
N ARG A 152 -3.47 -13.52 -1.04
CA ARG A 152 -4.93 -13.44 -1.06
C ARG A 152 -5.50 -12.99 0.29
N ASP A 153 -6.63 -12.26 0.24
CA ASP A 153 -7.41 -11.85 1.41
C ASP A 153 -8.68 -12.70 1.62
N PHE A 154 -8.65 -13.94 1.16
CA PHE A 154 -9.71 -14.93 1.32
C PHE A 154 -9.11 -16.32 1.49
N ASP A 155 -9.94 -17.31 1.88
CA ASP A 155 -9.53 -18.69 2.17
C ASP A 155 -8.45 -18.85 3.25
N GLY A 156 -8.28 -17.82 4.10
CA GLY A 156 -7.29 -17.78 5.17
C GLY A 156 -7.90 -17.25 6.47
N GLY A 157 -7.12 -16.44 7.20
CA GLY A 157 -7.56 -15.78 8.42
C GLY A 157 -8.42 -14.52 8.19
N ILE A 158 -8.44 -14.01 6.95
CA ILE A 158 -9.38 -12.98 6.49
C ILE A 158 -10.50 -13.66 5.71
N SER A 159 -11.74 -13.31 6.01
CA SER A 159 -12.92 -13.92 5.40
C SER A 159 -13.99 -12.91 4.98
N SER A 160 -13.82 -11.64 5.34
CA SER A 160 -14.83 -10.60 5.14
C SER A 160 -14.20 -9.25 4.80
N GLU A 161 -14.99 -8.41 4.12
CA GLU A 161 -14.64 -7.01 3.83
C GLU A 161 -14.34 -6.20 5.10
N LYS A 162 -14.98 -6.54 6.22
CA LYS A 162 -14.73 -5.88 7.51
C LYS A 162 -13.31 -6.17 8.00
N GLU A 163 -12.85 -7.41 7.88
CA GLU A 163 -11.51 -7.80 8.30
C GLU A 163 -10.45 -7.21 7.38
N SER A 164 -10.69 -7.16 6.06
CA SER A 164 -9.81 -6.45 5.12
C SER A 164 -9.72 -4.96 5.44
N TYR A 165 -10.83 -4.31 5.79
CA TYR A 165 -10.82 -2.93 6.28
C TYR A 165 -10.02 -2.80 7.59
N GLU A 166 -10.23 -3.68 8.56
CA GLU A 166 -9.49 -3.68 9.82
C GLU A 166 -7.99 -3.85 9.61
N LEU A 167 -7.57 -4.71 8.68
CA LEU A 167 -6.19 -4.89 8.29
C LEU A 167 -5.61 -3.62 7.69
N LEU A 168 -6.25 -3.10 6.64
CA LEU A 168 -5.65 -2.10 5.75
C LEU A 168 -5.78 -0.67 6.28
N SER A 169 -6.72 -0.39 7.18
CA SER A 169 -6.93 0.96 7.73
C SER A 169 -5.84 1.43 8.72
N TYR A 170 -4.99 0.53 9.21
CA TYR A 170 -3.91 0.86 10.13
C TYR A 170 -2.54 0.73 9.47
N THR A 171 -1.76 1.82 9.44
CA THR A 171 -0.40 1.84 8.87
C THR A 171 0.49 0.74 9.43
N SER A 172 0.48 0.53 10.75
CA SER A 172 1.30 -0.50 11.39
C SER A 172 0.97 -1.93 10.93
N ARG A 173 -0.31 -2.21 10.63
CA ARG A 173 -0.75 -3.52 10.13
C ARG A 173 -0.35 -3.71 8.68
N ARG A 174 -0.51 -2.68 7.84
CA ARG A 174 -0.01 -2.69 6.46
C ARG A 174 1.51 -2.89 6.42
N GLU A 175 2.25 -2.18 7.29
CA GLU A 175 3.70 -2.31 7.42
C GLU A 175 4.12 -3.74 7.81
N THR A 176 3.39 -4.37 8.75
CA THR A 176 3.62 -5.76 9.14
C THR A 176 3.41 -6.70 7.95
N LEU A 177 2.29 -6.57 7.24
CA LEU A 177 1.97 -7.38 6.06
C LEU A 177 3.04 -7.22 4.97
N ILE A 178 3.38 -6.00 4.60
CA ILE A 178 4.38 -5.71 3.58
C ILE A 178 5.74 -6.27 3.96
N THR A 179 6.16 -6.09 5.22
CA THR A 179 7.45 -6.60 5.69
C THR A 179 7.52 -8.12 5.58
N GLN A 180 6.47 -8.83 5.95
CA GLN A 180 6.43 -10.28 5.84
C GLN A 180 6.37 -10.76 4.38
N LEU A 181 5.61 -10.07 3.51
CA LEU A 181 5.56 -10.40 2.08
C LEU A 181 6.94 -10.25 1.43
N ILE A 182 7.64 -9.15 1.67
CA ILE A 182 8.99 -8.93 1.12
C ILE A 182 9.98 -9.96 1.68
N ALA A 183 9.95 -10.22 2.99
CA ALA A 183 10.82 -11.21 3.60
C ALA A 183 10.60 -12.61 3.01
N GLU A 184 9.35 -12.98 2.79
CA GLU A 184 9.01 -14.29 2.19
C GLU A 184 9.41 -14.38 0.72
N ALA A 185 9.17 -13.31 -0.06
CA ALA A 185 9.61 -13.22 -1.45
C ALA A 185 11.13 -13.44 -1.58
N LEU A 186 11.90 -12.75 -0.75
CA LEU A 186 13.37 -12.86 -0.73
C LEU A 186 13.83 -14.24 -0.22
N ARG A 187 13.13 -14.79 0.77
CA ARG A 187 13.46 -16.13 1.34
C ARG A 187 13.40 -17.22 0.28
N VAL A 188 12.37 -17.20 -0.57
CA VAL A 188 12.18 -18.25 -1.60
C VAL A 188 12.76 -17.86 -2.96
N GLY A 189 13.12 -16.58 -3.17
CA GLY A 189 13.76 -16.09 -4.37
C GLY A 189 12.82 -15.91 -5.57
N VAL A 190 11.56 -15.49 -5.33
CA VAL A 190 10.61 -15.16 -6.40
C VAL A 190 10.97 -13.86 -7.12
N ASP A 191 10.44 -13.68 -8.33
CA ASP A 191 10.67 -12.53 -9.19
C ASP A 191 9.64 -11.43 -8.96
N GLY A 192 8.52 -11.73 -8.30
CA GLY A 192 7.47 -10.76 -8.05
C GLY A 192 6.43 -11.19 -7.02
N ILE A 193 5.55 -10.25 -6.72
CA ILE A 193 4.37 -10.44 -5.88
C ILE A 193 3.13 -10.12 -6.72
N ASN A 194 2.17 -11.03 -6.69
CA ASN A 194 0.85 -10.88 -7.31
C ASN A 194 -0.19 -10.70 -6.21
N VAL A 195 -0.88 -9.57 -6.18
CA VAL A 195 -1.89 -9.24 -5.17
C VAL A 195 -3.27 -9.56 -5.71
N ASP A 196 -3.93 -10.54 -5.09
CA ASP A 196 -5.27 -11.01 -5.41
C ASP A 196 -6.20 -10.77 -4.22
N PHE A 197 -6.57 -9.49 -4.01
CA PHE A 197 -7.46 -9.08 -2.92
C PHE A 197 -8.88 -8.88 -3.44
N GLU A 198 -9.80 -9.69 -2.96
CA GLU A 198 -11.20 -9.73 -3.41
C GLU A 198 -12.20 -9.22 -2.37
N LYS A 199 -11.78 -8.98 -1.12
CA LYS A 199 -12.65 -8.53 -0.01
C LYS A 199 -12.50 -7.03 0.27
N ILE A 200 -12.48 -6.22 -0.79
CA ILE A 200 -12.31 -4.76 -0.68
C ILE A 200 -13.66 -4.07 -0.83
N SER A 201 -14.20 -3.56 0.28
CA SER A 201 -15.41 -2.72 0.28
C SER A 201 -15.13 -1.28 -0.16
N ASP A 202 -16.16 -0.53 -0.49
CA ASP A 202 -16.06 0.89 -0.82
C ASP A 202 -15.31 1.69 0.25
N LYS A 203 -15.56 1.37 1.54
CA LYS A 203 -14.88 2.04 2.66
C LYS A 203 -13.40 1.69 2.76
N CYS A 204 -13.00 0.56 2.21
CA CYS A 204 -11.62 0.08 2.26
C CYS A 204 -10.76 0.61 1.11
N GLY A 205 -11.38 1.14 0.04
CA GLY A 205 -10.69 1.49 -1.20
C GLY A 205 -9.46 2.38 -1.03
N GLU A 206 -9.58 3.49 -0.27
CA GLU A 206 -8.45 4.39 0.00
C GLU A 206 -7.30 3.68 0.75
N HIS A 207 -7.63 2.80 1.69
CA HIS A 207 -6.63 2.05 2.44
C HIS A 207 -5.98 0.96 1.60
N TYR A 208 -6.74 0.35 0.70
CA TYR A 208 -6.23 -0.63 -0.24
C TYR A 208 -5.24 -0.01 -1.22
N ILE A 209 -5.59 1.13 -1.81
CA ILE A 209 -4.66 1.80 -2.74
C ILE A 209 -3.39 2.29 -2.01
N GLU A 210 -3.51 2.71 -0.74
CA GLU A 210 -2.34 3.05 0.07
C GLU A 210 -1.45 1.83 0.32
N PHE A 211 -2.04 0.65 0.61
CA PHE A 211 -1.29 -0.60 0.71
C PHE A 211 -0.52 -0.91 -0.59
N ILE A 212 -1.17 -0.78 -1.75
CA ILE A 212 -0.52 -1.01 -3.04
C ILE A 212 0.64 -0.02 -3.27
N ARG A 213 0.48 1.26 -2.92
CA ARG A 213 1.54 2.27 -2.99
C ARG A 213 2.74 1.90 -2.10
N GLU A 214 2.48 1.61 -0.83
CA GLU A 214 3.52 1.23 0.13
C GLU A 214 4.25 -0.05 -0.31
N LEU A 215 3.52 -1.05 -0.77
CA LEU A 215 4.08 -2.31 -1.28
C LEU A 215 4.92 -2.07 -2.55
N SER A 216 4.46 -1.22 -3.47
CA SER A 216 5.18 -0.91 -4.71
C SER A 216 6.57 -0.35 -4.48
N VAL A 217 6.72 0.54 -3.48
CA VAL A 217 8.02 1.08 -3.07
C VAL A 217 8.96 -0.03 -2.61
N LYS A 218 8.45 -0.95 -1.77
CA LYS A 218 9.24 -2.07 -1.25
C LYS A 218 9.59 -3.09 -2.33
N CYS A 219 8.68 -3.37 -3.24
CA CYS A 219 8.95 -4.24 -4.38
C CYS A 219 10.09 -3.67 -5.24
N ARG A 220 10.03 -2.40 -5.64
CA ARG A 220 11.10 -1.75 -6.42
C ARG A 220 12.45 -1.76 -5.71
N GLN A 221 12.48 -1.44 -4.41
CA GLN A 221 13.71 -1.47 -3.63
C GLN A 221 14.39 -2.84 -3.61
N ASN A 222 13.63 -3.90 -3.86
CA ASN A 222 14.11 -5.29 -3.85
C ASN A 222 14.12 -5.94 -5.25
N GLY A 223 13.84 -5.18 -6.32
CA GLY A 223 13.82 -5.69 -7.68
C GLY A 223 12.69 -6.68 -7.97
N LEU A 224 11.61 -6.63 -7.19
CA LEU A 224 10.43 -7.48 -7.31
C LEU A 224 9.37 -6.81 -8.18
N VAL A 225 8.83 -7.55 -9.14
CA VAL A 225 7.64 -7.12 -9.90
C VAL A 225 6.43 -7.07 -8.97
N LEU A 226 5.60 -6.03 -9.10
CA LEU A 226 4.30 -5.95 -8.47
C LEU A 226 3.19 -6.05 -9.52
N SER A 227 2.39 -7.11 -9.45
CA SER A 227 1.15 -7.24 -10.22
C SER A 227 -0.07 -7.25 -9.30
N VAL A 228 -1.19 -6.71 -9.79
CA VAL A 228 -2.43 -6.58 -9.01
C VAL A 228 -3.60 -7.10 -9.82
N ASP A 229 -4.32 -8.08 -9.26
CA ASP A 229 -5.47 -8.68 -9.89
C ASP A 229 -6.73 -7.88 -9.62
N ASN A 230 -7.61 -7.79 -10.60
CA ASN A 230 -8.85 -7.02 -10.54
C ASN A 230 -9.98 -7.74 -11.24
N TYR A 231 -11.18 -7.60 -10.69
CA TYR A 231 -12.41 -7.89 -11.41
C TYR A 231 -12.55 -7.02 -12.68
N VAL A 232 -13.33 -7.50 -13.63
CA VAL A 232 -13.76 -6.67 -14.76
C VAL A 232 -14.38 -5.38 -14.24
N PRO A 233 -13.96 -4.19 -14.76
CA PRO A 233 -14.47 -2.91 -14.30
C PRO A 233 -16.00 -2.79 -14.41
N LYS A 234 -16.66 -2.53 -13.30
CA LYS A 234 -18.09 -2.30 -13.16
C LYS A 234 -18.33 -1.09 -12.27
N SER A 235 -19.54 -0.51 -12.32
CA SER A 235 -19.90 0.65 -11.50
C SER A 235 -19.86 0.38 -9.98
N PHE A 236 -19.97 -0.88 -9.56
CA PHE A 236 -19.98 -1.28 -8.16
C PHE A 236 -18.63 -1.74 -7.62
N ASN A 237 -17.56 -1.68 -8.40
CA ASN A 237 -16.22 -2.06 -7.96
C ASN A 237 -15.15 -0.97 -8.27
N THR A 238 -15.57 0.30 -8.19
CA THR A 238 -14.72 1.46 -8.43
C THR A 238 -13.71 1.72 -7.31
N GLN A 239 -13.97 1.18 -6.12
CA GLN A 239 -13.10 1.27 -4.94
C GLN A 239 -11.71 0.66 -5.15
N TYR A 240 -11.54 -0.19 -6.14
CA TYR A 240 -10.22 -0.72 -6.50
C TYR A 240 -9.28 0.31 -7.14
N ASP A 241 -9.79 1.47 -7.57
CA ASP A 241 -9.03 2.58 -8.17
C ASP A 241 -7.92 2.13 -9.13
N ARG A 242 -8.33 1.47 -10.22
CA ARG A 242 -7.41 0.90 -11.23
C ARG A 242 -6.52 1.95 -11.90
N LYS A 243 -6.95 3.22 -11.85
CA LYS A 243 -6.15 4.33 -12.37
C LYS A 243 -4.90 4.52 -11.51
N GLU A 244 -5.07 4.57 -10.19
CA GLU A 244 -3.93 4.67 -9.26
C GLU A 244 -3.08 3.40 -9.27
N GLN A 245 -3.70 2.22 -9.35
CA GLN A 245 -2.95 0.98 -9.51
C GLN A 245 -2.04 1.03 -10.74
N GLY A 246 -2.55 1.52 -11.89
CA GLY A 246 -1.77 1.65 -13.12
C GLY A 246 -0.61 2.65 -13.06
N ILE A 247 -0.56 3.50 -12.02
CA ILE A 247 0.56 4.41 -11.76
C ILE A 247 1.67 3.71 -10.96
N VAL A 248 1.29 2.90 -9.96
CA VAL A 248 2.23 2.39 -8.96
C VAL A 248 2.58 0.92 -9.10
N ALA A 249 1.69 0.09 -9.66
CA ALA A 249 1.96 -1.31 -9.96
C ALA A 249 2.67 -1.45 -11.32
N ASP A 250 3.47 -2.51 -11.46
CA ASP A 250 4.14 -2.81 -12.72
C ASP A 250 3.15 -3.41 -13.74
N TYR A 251 2.21 -4.20 -13.24
CA TYR A 251 1.14 -4.83 -14.05
C TYR A 251 -0.19 -4.80 -13.32
N VAL A 252 -1.25 -4.50 -14.07
CA VAL A 252 -2.64 -4.59 -13.61
C VAL A 252 -3.33 -5.68 -14.44
N VAL A 253 -3.75 -6.74 -13.78
CA VAL A 253 -4.38 -7.90 -14.41
C VAL A 253 -5.89 -7.79 -14.26
N ILE A 254 -6.63 -8.06 -15.32
CA ILE A 254 -8.10 -8.13 -15.29
C ILE A 254 -8.52 -9.60 -15.40
N MET A 255 -9.23 -10.09 -14.38
CA MET A 255 -9.80 -11.44 -14.34
C MET A 255 -11.01 -11.52 -15.27
N GLY A 256 -10.75 -11.58 -16.57
CA GLY A 256 -11.79 -11.53 -17.63
C GLY A 256 -12.49 -12.88 -17.89
N TYR A 257 -12.25 -13.90 -17.08
CA TYR A 257 -12.83 -15.24 -17.24
C TYR A 257 -14.15 -15.45 -16.49
N ASP A 258 -14.58 -14.49 -15.66
CA ASP A 258 -15.80 -14.56 -14.85
C ASP A 258 -17.07 -14.07 -15.61
N GLU A 259 -17.03 -14.03 -16.94
CA GLU A 259 -18.19 -13.67 -17.76
C GLU A 259 -19.29 -14.72 -17.66
N TYR A 260 -18.88 -16.01 -17.57
CA TYR A 260 -19.76 -17.16 -17.43
C TYR A 260 -19.50 -17.89 -16.11
N TYR A 261 -20.56 -18.21 -15.38
CA TYR A 261 -20.50 -18.96 -14.13
C TYR A 261 -21.56 -20.07 -14.08
N ALA A 262 -21.40 -21.00 -13.16
CA ALA A 262 -22.39 -22.08 -12.98
C ALA A 262 -23.78 -21.48 -12.68
N GLY A 263 -24.71 -21.59 -13.62
CA GLY A 263 -26.04 -20.99 -13.57
C GLY A 263 -26.24 -19.76 -14.47
N SER A 264 -25.23 -19.34 -15.22
CA SER A 264 -25.39 -18.36 -16.30
C SER A 264 -26.20 -18.99 -17.45
N PRO A 265 -27.08 -18.22 -18.13
CA PRO A 265 -27.90 -18.75 -19.24
C PRO A 265 -27.09 -19.24 -20.45
N GLU A 266 -25.88 -18.72 -20.57
CA GLU A 266 -24.92 -19.02 -21.63
C GLU A 266 -23.62 -19.51 -20.98
N ALA A 267 -23.39 -20.79 -20.91
CA ALA A 267 -22.17 -21.41 -20.39
C ALA A 267 -21.41 -22.15 -21.49
#